data_17af54b3e4436a1e783c9246047ef6ca
#
_entry.id   17af54b3e4436a1e783c9246047ef6ca
#
_cell.length_a   1.000
_cell.length_b   1.000
_cell.length_c   1.000
_cell.angle_alpha   90.00
_cell.angle_beta   90.00
_cell.angle_gamma   90.00
#
_symmetry.space_group_name_H-M   'P 1'
#
loop_
_entity.id
_entity.type
_entity.pdbx_description
1 polymer ?
#
loop_
_entity_poly.entity_id
_entity_poly.type
_entity_poly.pdbx_seq_one_letter_code
_entity_poly.pdbx_strand_id
1 'polypeptide(L)'
;MNVKIEPSWHEHLQQEFEQPYFAQLTDFVRQEYTTQTCYPPGSLIFNAFNLCPFDKVKVVIIGQDPYHVPRQAQGLSFSVADGVPFPPSLQNIFKEIQNDLGKPIPASGDLTRWAKQGVLLLNATLTVRAHQAASHQRHGWETFTDAAIRALSAGREHLVFILWGGYARSKAQLIDRSRHFILESVHPSPLSANRGGWFGNHHFSRCNAYLEQYGITPIEW
;
A
#
# COMPACT_ATOMS: atom_id res chain seq x y z
N MET A 1 -5.38 -14.27 19.33
CA MET A 1 -6.43 -13.27 19.01
C MET A 1 -7.06 -13.60 17.66
N ASN A 2 -8.37 -13.54 17.55
CA ASN A 2 -9.07 -13.82 16.29
C ASN A 2 -9.26 -12.51 15.51
N VAL A 3 -8.45 -12.30 14.48
CA VAL A 3 -8.47 -11.11 13.63
C VAL A 3 -9.20 -11.44 12.33
N LYS A 4 -10.15 -10.60 11.93
CA LYS A 4 -10.87 -10.75 10.66
C LYS A 4 -10.04 -10.18 9.53
N ILE A 5 -9.30 -11.04 8.88
CA ILE A 5 -8.48 -10.74 7.71
C ILE A 5 -8.62 -11.90 6.72
N GLU A 6 -8.35 -11.65 5.44
CA GLU A 6 -8.42 -12.68 4.40
C GLU A 6 -7.63 -13.95 4.82
N PRO A 7 -8.17 -15.18 4.61
CA PRO A 7 -7.62 -16.39 5.20
C PRO A 7 -6.15 -16.68 4.88
N SER A 8 -5.68 -16.45 3.66
CA SER A 8 -4.27 -16.70 3.31
C SER A 8 -3.32 -15.77 4.07
N TRP A 9 -3.72 -14.52 4.27
CA TRP A 9 -2.98 -13.57 5.09
C TRP A 9 -3.03 -13.94 6.58
N HIS A 10 -4.17 -14.40 7.05
CA HIS A 10 -4.30 -14.87 8.43
C HIS A 10 -3.31 -15.99 8.72
N GLU A 11 -3.19 -16.95 7.81
CA GLU A 11 -2.25 -18.06 7.92
C GLU A 11 -0.80 -17.58 8.03
N HIS A 12 -0.38 -16.68 7.14
CA HIS A 12 1.00 -16.21 7.10
C HIS A 12 1.36 -15.23 8.22
N LEU A 13 0.38 -14.57 8.83
CA LEU A 13 0.57 -13.56 9.87
C LEU A 13 0.09 -13.99 11.24
N GLN A 14 -0.32 -15.24 11.40
CA GLN A 14 -0.91 -15.77 12.64
C GLN A 14 -0.03 -15.51 13.86
N GLN A 15 1.28 -15.68 13.71
CA GLN A 15 2.22 -15.47 14.82
C GLN A 15 2.22 -14.02 15.32
N GLU A 16 1.98 -13.06 14.42
CA GLU A 16 1.92 -11.63 14.79
C GLU A 16 0.73 -11.34 15.69
N PHE A 17 -0.42 -11.98 15.43
CA PHE A 17 -1.64 -11.76 16.22
C PHE A 17 -1.52 -12.23 17.68
N GLU A 18 -0.53 -13.07 17.98
CA GLU A 18 -0.27 -13.59 19.32
C GLU A 18 0.83 -12.84 20.06
N GLN A 19 1.48 -11.86 19.40
CA GLN A 19 2.54 -11.08 20.01
C GLN A 19 1.98 -9.98 20.93
N PRO A 20 2.71 -9.65 22.03
CA PRO A 20 2.28 -8.58 22.94
C PRO A 20 2.07 -7.23 22.26
N TYR A 21 2.89 -6.88 21.28
CA TYR A 21 2.73 -5.61 20.56
C TYR A 21 1.40 -5.52 19.86
N PHE A 22 0.91 -6.64 19.31
CA PHE A 22 -0.36 -6.65 18.56
C PHE A 22 -1.56 -6.47 19.49
N ALA A 23 -1.52 -7.05 20.69
CA ALA A 23 -2.53 -6.82 21.72
C ALA A 23 -2.57 -5.34 22.13
N GLN A 24 -1.41 -4.73 22.34
CA GLN A 24 -1.30 -3.30 22.68
C GLN A 24 -1.81 -2.42 21.53
N LEU A 25 -1.44 -2.76 20.29
CA LEU A 25 -1.93 -2.08 19.10
C LEU A 25 -3.45 -2.15 18.98
N THR A 26 -4.03 -3.31 19.21
CA THR A 26 -5.49 -3.52 19.15
C THR A 26 -6.20 -2.66 20.19
N ASP A 27 -5.69 -2.62 21.41
CA ASP A 27 -6.26 -1.80 22.49
C ASP A 27 -6.18 -0.31 22.14
N PHE A 28 -5.04 0.13 21.64
CA PHE A 28 -4.84 1.51 21.17
C PHE A 28 -5.85 1.88 20.07
N VAL A 29 -5.97 1.05 19.04
CA VAL A 29 -6.87 1.31 17.90
C VAL A 29 -8.32 1.35 18.36
N ARG A 30 -8.75 0.41 19.22
CA ARG A 30 -10.11 0.40 19.77
C ARG A 30 -10.41 1.68 20.53
N GLN A 31 -9.49 2.11 21.39
CA GLN A 31 -9.64 3.34 22.15
C GLN A 31 -9.75 4.55 21.23
N GLU A 32 -8.89 4.64 20.22
CA GLU A 32 -8.90 5.74 19.25
C GLU A 32 -10.21 5.79 18.46
N TYR A 33 -10.71 4.66 17.97
CA TYR A 33 -11.98 4.61 17.23
C TYR A 33 -13.20 4.86 18.11
N THR A 34 -13.09 4.64 19.41
CA THR A 34 -14.18 4.91 20.37
C THR A 34 -14.22 6.38 20.76
N THR A 35 -13.07 7.03 20.92
CA THR A 35 -12.95 8.38 21.49
C THR A 35 -12.67 9.46 20.48
N GLN A 36 -12.20 9.10 19.28
CA GLN A 36 -11.80 10.02 18.22
C GLN A 36 -12.42 9.62 16.88
N THR A 37 -12.45 10.56 15.94
CA THR A 37 -12.73 10.23 14.56
C THR A 37 -11.44 9.71 13.92
N CYS A 38 -11.49 8.49 13.39
CA CYS A 38 -10.33 7.83 12.77
C CYS A 38 -10.67 7.31 11.37
N TYR A 39 -9.65 7.17 10.55
CA TYR A 39 -9.76 6.66 9.18
C TYR A 39 -8.77 5.51 8.93
N PRO A 40 -9.08 4.60 8.01
CA PRO A 40 -10.35 4.42 7.30
C PRO A 40 -11.46 3.94 8.24
N PRO A 41 -12.72 3.81 7.77
CA PRO A 41 -13.75 3.10 8.53
C PRO A 41 -13.23 1.74 9.00
N GLY A 42 -13.65 1.31 10.20
CA GLY A 42 -13.13 0.08 10.82
C GLY A 42 -13.18 -1.16 9.94
N SER A 43 -14.24 -1.30 9.12
CA SER A 43 -14.40 -2.41 8.19
C SER A 43 -13.38 -2.40 7.04
N LEU A 44 -12.66 -1.29 6.81
CA LEU A 44 -11.70 -1.12 5.73
C LEU A 44 -10.23 -1.12 6.19
N ILE A 45 -9.96 -1.30 7.48
CA ILE A 45 -8.58 -1.29 7.99
C ILE A 45 -7.69 -2.30 7.26
N PHE A 46 -8.19 -3.51 7.02
CA PHE A 46 -7.46 -4.59 6.32
C PHE A 46 -7.84 -4.73 4.85
N ASN A 47 -8.40 -3.69 4.24
CA ASN A 47 -8.92 -3.78 2.87
C ASN A 47 -7.85 -4.17 1.84
N ALA A 48 -6.62 -3.69 1.99
CA ALA A 48 -5.51 -4.06 1.10
C ALA A 48 -5.28 -5.57 1.08
N PHE A 49 -5.33 -6.21 2.24
CA PHE A 49 -5.17 -7.66 2.38
C PHE A 49 -6.41 -8.41 1.89
N ASN A 50 -7.60 -7.91 2.20
CA ASN A 50 -8.86 -8.57 1.85
C ASN A 50 -9.12 -8.60 0.34
N LEU A 51 -8.66 -7.56 -0.39
CA LEU A 51 -8.81 -7.48 -1.85
C LEU A 51 -7.67 -8.18 -2.61
N CYS A 52 -6.56 -8.45 -1.96
CA CYS A 52 -5.37 -9.03 -2.60
C CYS A 52 -4.80 -10.16 -1.73
N PRO A 53 -5.33 -11.38 -1.87
CA PRO A 53 -4.83 -12.56 -1.14
C PRO A 53 -3.32 -12.76 -1.32
N PHE A 54 -2.68 -13.35 -0.32
CA PHE A 54 -1.22 -13.58 -0.30
C PHE A 54 -0.71 -14.25 -1.58
N ASP A 55 -1.41 -15.28 -2.05
CA ASP A 55 -1.00 -16.03 -3.25
C ASP A 55 -1.32 -15.31 -4.57
N LYS A 56 -2.08 -14.23 -4.51
CA LYS A 56 -2.45 -13.43 -5.69
C LYS A 56 -1.60 -12.16 -5.85
N VAL A 57 -0.82 -11.81 -4.86
CA VAL A 57 0.06 -10.62 -4.95
C VAL A 57 1.03 -10.77 -6.10
N LYS A 58 1.13 -9.75 -6.93
CA LYS A 58 2.11 -9.59 -8.01
C LYS A 58 2.99 -8.37 -7.78
N VAL A 59 2.38 -7.30 -7.26
CA VAL A 59 3.00 -6.00 -7.08
C VAL A 59 2.65 -5.50 -5.68
N VAL A 60 3.61 -4.87 -5.02
CA VAL A 60 3.41 -4.22 -3.73
C VAL A 60 3.76 -2.74 -3.87
N ILE A 61 2.81 -1.85 -3.57
CA ILE A 61 3.05 -0.42 -3.50
C ILE A 61 2.90 0.01 -2.05
N ILE A 62 3.96 0.60 -1.47
CA ILE A 62 3.98 0.94 -0.06
C ILE A 62 3.75 2.44 0.12
N GLY A 63 2.64 2.78 0.79
CA GLY A 63 2.36 4.12 1.29
C GLY A 63 2.74 4.24 2.76
N GLN A 64 2.61 5.42 3.33
CA GLN A 64 2.98 5.67 4.73
C GLN A 64 1.79 5.49 5.67
N ASP A 65 0.84 6.40 5.65
CA ASP A 65 -0.38 6.32 6.46
C ASP A 65 -1.62 6.72 5.63
N PRO A 66 -2.84 6.37 6.10
CA PRO A 66 -4.05 6.70 5.37
C PRO A 66 -4.25 8.22 5.24
N TYR A 67 -5.03 8.62 4.26
CA TYR A 67 -5.51 10.00 4.20
C TYR A 67 -6.28 10.35 5.47
N HIS A 68 -6.02 11.52 6.02
CA HIS A 68 -6.61 11.96 7.29
C HIS A 68 -7.76 12.95 7.14
N VAL A 69 -8.21 13.19 5.91
CA VAL A 69 -9.35 14.06 5.59
C VAL A 69 -10.60 13.17 5.34
N PRO A 70 -11.80 13.64 5.73
CA PRO A 70 -13.03 12.84 5.56
C PRO A 70 -13.24 12.31 4.14
N ARG A 71 -13.73 11.08 4.02
CA ARG A 71 -14.14 10.41 2.79
C ARG A 71 -13.02 10.07 1.81
N GLN A 72 -11.75 10.20 2.18
CA GLN A 72 -10.64 9.86 1.29
C GLN A 72 -10.13 8.42 1.52
N ALA A 73 -9.81 8.05 2.76
CA ALA A 73 -9.19 6.75 3.05
C ALA A 73 -10.13 5.57 2.82
N GLN A 74 -9.63 4.56 2.10
CA GLN A 74 -10.35 3.31 1.78
C GLN A 74 -9.63 2.05 2.28
N GLY A 75 -8.55 2.19 3.05
CA GLY A 75 -7.70 1.05 3.40
C GLY A 75 -6.81 0.56 2.27
N LEU A 76 -6.65 1.35 1.21
CA LEU A 76 -5.73 1.12 0.08
C LEU A 76 -4.84 2.36 -0.07
N SER A 77 -3.52 2.17 -0.15
CA SER A 77 -2.60 3.29 -0.32
C SER A 77 -2.95 4.08 -1.59
N PHE A 78 -2.93 5.40 -1.50
CA PHE A 78 -3.20 6.38 -2.57
C PHE A 78 -4.63 6.40 -3.11
N SER A 79 -5.44 5.39 -2.86
CA SER A 79 -6.80 5.23 -3.40
C SER A 79 -7.82 6.15 -2.70
N VAL A 80 -8.77 6.65 -3.47
CA VAL A 80 -9.97 7.33 -2.98
C VAL A 80 -11.21 6.75 -3.65
N ALA A 81 -12.37 6.88 -3.00
CA ALA A 81 -13.63 6.39 -3.55
C ALA A 81 -14.05 7.17 -4.82
N ASP A 82 -14.93 6.57 -5.60
CA ASP A 82 -15.56 7.24 -6.75
C ASP A 82 -16.14 8.58 -6.34
N GLY A 83 -15.96 9.59 -7.20
CA GLY A 83 -16.49 10.92 -6.97
C GLY A 83 -15.68 11.79 -6.01
N VAL A 84 -14.67 11.24 -5.37
CA VAL A 84 -13.75 12.00 -4.52
C VAL A 84 -12.67 12.64 -5.38
N PRO A 85 -12.38 13.93 -5.22
CA PRO A 85 -11.29 14.60 -5.95
C PRO A 85 -9.94 13.91 -5.68
N PHE A 86 -9.12 13.79 -6.71
CA PHE A 86 -7.81 13.14 -6.58
C PHE A 86 -6.88 13.94 -5.69
N PRO A 87 -6.35 13.35 -4.61
CA PRO A 87 -5.27 13.96 -3.86
C PRO A 87 -4.04 14.23 -4.74
N PRO A 88 -3.20 15.22 -4.40
CA PRO A 88 -2.10 15.64 -5.27
C PRO A 88 -1.13 14.52 -5.66
N SER A 89 -0.82 13.59 -4.75
CA SER A 89 0.04 12.43 -5.06
C SER A 89 -0.60 11.53 -6.10
N LEU A 90 -1.91 11.27 -5.98
CA LEU A 90 -2.64 10.42 -6.93
C LEU A 90 -2.71 11.09 -8.33
N GLN A 91 -2.89 12.40 -8.38
CA GLN A 91 -2.81 13.14 -9.63
C GLN A 91 -1.48 12.90 -10.35
N ASN A 92 -0.37 12.97 -9.62
CA ASN A 92 0.96 12.75 -10.19
C ASN A 92 1.20 11.29 -10.59
N ILE A 93 0.61 10.34 -9.86
CA ILE A 93 0.64 8.92 -10.25
C ILE A 93 -0.05 8.75 -11.60
N PHE A 94 -1.25 9.29 -11.78
CA PHE A 94 -1.97 9.18 -13.04
C PHE A 94 -1.30 9.92 -14.18
N LYS A 95 -0.66 11.08 -13.93
CA LYS A 95 0.14 11.77 -14.95
C LYS A 95 1.32 10.92 -15.42
N GLU A 96 2.00 10.25 -14.51
CA GLU A 96 3.10 9.36 -14.90
C GLU A 96 2.60 8.15 -15.67
N ILE A 97 1.47 7.55 -15.30
CA ILE A 97 0.85 6.46 -16.07
C ILE A 97 0.53 6.93 -17.50
N GLN A 98 -0.02 8.13 -17.65
CA GLN A 98 -0.30 8.72 -18.97
C GLN A 98 0.99 8.90 -19.77
N ASN A 99 2.04 9.44 -19.16
CA ASN A 99 3.32 9.66 -19.81
C ASN A 99 4.01 8.34 -20.18
N ASP A 100 3.95 7.35 -19.31
CA ASP A 100 4.64 6.06 -19.48
C ASP A 100 3.91 5.12 -20.44
N LEU A 101 2.58 5.03 -20.31
CA LEU A 101 1.78 4.03 -21.02
C LEU A 101 0.85 4.62 -22.09
N GLY A 102 0.73 5.95 -22.17
CA GLY A 102 -0.19 6.61 -23.08
C GLY A 102 -1.67 6.45 -22.67
N LYS A 103 -1.95 5.97 -21.49
CA LYS A 103 -3.35 5.79 -21.01
C LYS A 103 -3.93 7.12 -20.54
N PRO A 104 -5.21 7.41 -20.84
CA PRO A 104 -5.85 8.63 -20.37
C PRO A 104 -5.99 8.61 -18.85
N ILE A 105 -6.03 9.79 -18.24
CA ILE A 105 -6.31 9.94 -16.82
C ILE A 105 -7.72 9.41 -16.54
N PRO A 106 -7.91 8.47 -15.60
CA PRO A 106 -9.23 7.89 -15.35
C PRO A 106 -10.18 8.89 -14.69
N ALA A 107 -11.48 8.62 -14.80
CA ALA A 107 -12.50 9.42 -14.14
C ALA A 107 -12.54 9.15 -12.63
N SER A 108 -12.12 7.97 -12.19
CA SER A 108 -12.16 7.51 -10.79
C SER A 108 -10.78 7.35 -10.20
N GLY A 109 -10.62 7.77 -8.95
CA GLY A 109 -9.42 7.53 -8.15
C GLY A 109 -9.48 6.25 -7.32
N ASP A 110 -10.50 5.43 -7.51
CA ASP A 110 -10.63 4.15 -6.82
C ASP A 110 -9.69 3.11 -7.44
N LEU A 111 -8.69 2.69 -6.68
CA LEU A 111 -7.67 1.74 -7.11
C LEU A 111 -8.02 0.29 -6.75
N THR A 112 -9.26 0.02 -6.34
CA THR A 112 -9.74 -1.35 -6.12
C THR A 112 -9.50 -2.23 -7.35
N ARG A 113 -9.62 -1.67 -8.55
CA ARG A 113 -9.35 -2.39 -9.80
C ARG A 113 -7.90 -2.89 -9.90
N TRP A 114 -6.93 -2.16 -9.34
CA TRP A 114 -5.54 -2.63 -9.25
C TRP A 114 -5.40 -3.75 -8.21
N ALA A 115 -6.01 -3.56 -7.03
CA ALA A 115 -5.96 -4.55 -5.95
C ALA A 115 -6.49 -5.91 -6.41
N LYS A 116 -7.59 -5.93 -7.13
CA LYS A 116 -8.20 -7.16 -7.68
C LYS A 116 -7.34 -7.86 -8.73
N GLN A 117 -6.35 -7.18 -9.29
CA GLN A 117 -5.40 -7.76 -10.25
C GLN A 117 -4.12 -8.28 -9.58
N GLY A 118 -3.97 -8.12 -8.29
CA GLY A 118 -2.78 -8.56 -7.56
C GLY A 118 -1.85 -7.43 -7.11
N VAL A 119 -2.33 -6.19 -7.06
CA VAL A 119 -1.56 -5.08 -6.49
C VAL A 119 -1.93 -4.91 -5.02
N LEU A 120 -0.99 -5.19 -4.14
CA LEU A 120 -1.13 -4.94 -2.70
C LEU A 120 -0.83 -3.45 -2.44
N LEU A 121 -1.88 -2.67 -2.23
CA LEU A 121 -1.78 -1.24 -1.94
C LEU A 121 -1.70 -1.04 -0.43
N LEU A 122 -0.50 -1.19 0.12
CA LEU A 122 -0.26 -1.30 1.56
C LEU A 122 0.26 0.02 2.13
N ASN A 123 -0.43 0.58 3.13
CA ASN A 123 0.14 1.59 3.99
C ASN A 123 0.92 0.93 5.12
N ALA A 124 2.05 1.52 5.51
CA ALA A 124 2.84 1.03 6.65
C ALA A 124 2.07 1.16 7.96
N THR A 125 1.28 2.22 8.11
CA THR A 125 0.37 2.47 9.23
C THR A 125 -1.06 2.38 8.71
N LEU A 126 -1.90 1.52 9.30
CA LEU A 126 -3.21 1.20 8.70
C LEU A 126 -4.36 2.06 9.22
N THR A 127 -4.11 2.91 10.22
CA THR A 127 -5.11 3.81 10.78
C THR A 127 -4.50 5.20 11.01
N VAL A 128 -5.37 6.20 11.14
CA VAL A 128 -4.97 7.58 11.40
C VAL A 128 -6.11 8.33 12.09
N ARG A 129 -5.80 9.27 13.00
CA ARG A 129 -6.78 10.18 13.56
C ARG A 129 -7.09 11.29 12.57
N ALA A 130 -8.36 11.68 12.47
CA ALA A 130 -8.83 12.75 11.58
C ALA A 130 -7.99 14.03 11.76
N HIS A 131 -7.58 14.62 10.64
CA HIS A 131 -6.80 15.86 10.56
C HIS A 131 -5.44 15.83 11.25
N GLN A 132 -4.94 14.64 11.64
CA GLN A 132 -3.67 14.49 12.34
C GLN A 132 -2.80 13.44 11.63
N ALA A 133 -2.12 13.87 10.58
CA ALA A 133 -1.17 13.01 9.86
C ALA A 133 -0.16 12.39 10.83
N ALA A 134 0.20 11.13 10.59
CA ALA A 134 1.17 10.38 11.38
C ALA A 134 0.77 10.12 12.85
N SER A 135 -0.48 10.40 13.23
CA SER A 135 -0.93 10.30 14.62
C SER A 135 -0.90 8.87 15.18
N HIS A 136 -1.01 7.85 14.34
CA HIS A 136 -0.99 6.45 14.77
C HIS A 136 0.34 5.74 14.48
N GLN A 137 1.38 6.47 14.08
CA GLN A 137 2.71 5.92 13.92
C GLN A 137 3.30 5.50 15.27
N ARG A 138 4.17 4.50 15.27
CA ARG A 138 4.89 4.00 16.45
C ARG A 138 4.00 3.35 17.51
N HIS A 139 2.84 2.82 17.10
CA HIS A 139 1.95 2.07 17.97
C HIS A 139 1.86 0.58 17.62
N GLY A 140 2.63 0.12 16.62
CA GLY A 140 2.74 -1.29 16.26
C GLY A 140 2.34 -1.64 14.83
N TRP A 141 1.65 -0.76 14.10
CA TRP A 141 1.28 -1.04 12.71
C TRP A 141 2.50 -1.34 11.84
N GLU A 142 3.58 -0.58 12.01
CA GLU A 142 4.80 -0.74 11.22
C GLU A 142 5.42 -2.13 11.42
N THR A 143 5.42 -2.64 12.64
CA THR A 143 5.89 -4.01 12.94
C THR A 143 5.05 -5.05 12.21
N PHE A 144 3.73 -4.88 12.22
CA PHE A 144 2.80 -5.78 11.54
C PHE A 144 2.97 -5.75 10.02
N THR A 145 3.00 -4.58 9.42
CA THR A 145 3.15 -4.44 7.96
C THR A 145 4.53 -4.84 7.48
N ASP A 146 5.58 -4.61 8.27
CA ASP A 146 6.92 -5.14 7.99
C ASP A 146 6.91 -6.68 7.99
N ALA A 147 6.17 -7.31 8.89
CA ALA A 147 6.01 -8.77 8.88
C ALA A 147 5.31 -9.26 7.61
N ALA A 148 4.32 -8.53 7.12
CA ALA A 148 3.67 -8.86 5.85
C ALA A 148 4.63 -8.76 4.66
N ILE A 149 5.47 -7.72 4.62
CA ILE A 149 6.49 -7.56 3.57
C ILE A 149 7.50 -8.71 3.63
N ARG A 150 7.99 -9.05 4.82
CA ARG A 150 8.92 -10.18 5.01
C ARG A 150 8.30 -11.51 4.59
N ALA A 151 7.04 -11.75 4.93
CA ALA A 151 6.34 -12.97 4.54
C ALA A 151 6.25 -13.10 3.02
N LEU A 152 5.92 -12.02 2.31
CA LEU A 152 5.92 -12.00 0.85
C LEU A 152 7.32 -12.24 0.28
N SER A 153 8.32 -11.57 0.81
CA SER A 153 9.70 -11.71 0.35
C SER A 153 10.21 -13.14 0.48
N ALA A 154 9.90 -13.81 1.58
CA ALA A 154 10.34 -15.17 1.85
C ALA A 154 9.48 -16.25 1.16
N GLY A 155 8.16 -16.04 1.07
CA GLY A 155 7.21 -17.05 0.65
C GLY A 155 6.80 -16.99 -0.82
N ARG A 156 7.15 -15.94 -1.54
CA ARG A 156 6.79 -15.73 -2.93
C ARG A 156 8.04 -15.52 -3.79
N GLU A 157 7.87 -15.54 -5.11
CA GLU A 157 8.92 -15.26 -6.08
C GLU A 157 8.40 -14.30 -7.15
N HIS A 158 9.33 -13.52 -7.72
CA HIS A 158 9.07 -12.63 -8.87
C HIS A 158 7.98 -11.59 -8.61
N LEU A 159 7.94 -11.07 -7.37
CA LEU A 159 7.13 -9.91 -7.05
C LEU A 159 7.84 -8.62 -7.45
N VAL A 160 7.06 -7.56 -7.71
CA VAL A 160 7.57 -6.23 -7.92
C VAL A 160 7.20 -5.36 -6.72
N PHE A 161 8.20 -4.81 -6.05
CA PHE A 161 8.01 -3.85 -4.96
C PHE A 161 8.27 -2.46 -5.48
N ILE A 162 7.30 -1.59 -5.39
CA ILE A 162 7.37 -0.21 -5.84
C ILE A 162 7.45 0.71 -4.63
N LEU A 163 8.59 1.36 -4.45
CA LEU A 163 8.93 2.12 -3.26
C LEU A 163 9.16 3.59 -3.61
N TRP A 164 8.20 4.43 -3.24
CA TRP A 164 8.21 5.85 -3.54
C TRP A 164 8.49 6.70 -2.30
N GLY A 165 9.60 7.42 -2.34
CA GLY A 165 10.05 8.29 -1.26
C GLY A 165 10.97 7.60 -0.25
N GLY A 166 11.63 8.39 0.57
CA GLY A 166 12.64 7.88 1.52
C GLY A 166 12.10 6.85 2.51
N TYR A 167 10.90 7.08 3.02
CA TYR A 167 10.27 6.17 3.97
C TYR A 167 10.00 4.79 3.34
N ALA A 168 9.33 4.75 2.19
CA ALA A 168 9.05 3.49 1.50
C ALA A 168 10.36 2.79 1.07
N ARG A 169 11.33 3.54 0.56
CA ARG A 169 12.63 2.99 0.15
C ARG A 169 13.39 2.33 1.30
N SER A 170 13.18 2.77 2.54
CA SER A 170 13.78 2.12 3.71
C SER A 170 13.32 0.67 3.88
N LYS A 171 12.16 0.31 3.31
CA LYS A 171 11.64 -1.06 3.36
C LYS A 171 12.37 -2.03 2.43
N ALA A 172 13.21 -1.54 1.52
CA ALA A 172 14.00 -2.39 0.64
C ALA A 172 14.88 -3.38 1.40
N GLN A 173 15.33 -3.02 2.61
CA GLN A 173 16.11 -3.90 3.47
C GLN A 173 15.36 -5.16 3.92
N LEU A 174 14.03 -5.19 3.82
CA LEU A 174 13.19 -6.33 4.17
C LEU A 174 13.00 -7.30 3.00
N ILE A 175 13.46 -6.94 1.80
CA ILE A 175 13.13 -7.61 0.55
C ILE A 175 14.37 -8.27 -0.03
N ASP A 176 14.25 -9.53 -0.42
CA ASP A 176 15.31 -10.28 -1.09
C ASP A 176 15.36 -9.90 -2.58
N ARG A 177 16.37 -9.09 -2.94
CA ARG A 177 16.59 -8.60 -4.32
C ARG A 177 16.95 -9.72 -5.30
N SER A 178 17.40 -10.88 -4.82
CA SER A 178 17.69 -12.02 -5.69
C SER A 178 16.42 -12.72 -6.18
N ARG A 179 15.30 -12.50 -5.51
CA ARG A 179 14.01 -13.15 -5.78
C ARG A 179 12.96 -12.21 -6.35
N HIS A 180 13.11 -10.91 -6.10
CA HIS A 180 12.10 -9.90 -6.41
C HIS A 180 12.72 -8.69 -7.10
N PHE A 181 11.89 -7.92 -7.79
CA PHE A 181 12.28 -6.67 -8.43
C PHE A 181 11.85 -5.48 -7.58
N ILE A 182 12.77 -4.55 -7.34
CA ILE A 182 12.49 -3.33 -6.58
C ILE A 182 12.63 -2.12 -7.51
N LEU A 183 11.56 -1.31 -7.58
CA LEU A 183 11.54 -0.04 -8.29
C LEU A 183 11.49 1.09 -7.26
N GLU A 184 12.44 2.00 -7.33
CA GLU A 184 12.59 3.09 -6.37
C GLU A 184 12.56 4.45 -7.06
N SER A 185 11.89 5.42 -6.45
CA SER A 185 11.92 6.82 -6.89
C SER A 185 11.63 7.76 -5.72
N VAL A 186 11.65 9.07 -5.99
CA VAL A 186 11.09 10.07 -5.08
C VAL A 186 9.59 9.85 -4.93
N HIS A 187 8.99 10.48 -3.92
CA HIS A 187 7.55 10.40 -3.68
C HIS A 187 6.76 11.16 -4.75
N PRO A 188 5.55 10.69 -5.13
CA PRO A 188 4.71 11.39 -6.11
C PRO A 188 4.10 12.71 -5.61
N SER A 189 4.19 13.02 -4.32
CA SER A 189 3.75 14.31 -3.79
C SER A 189 4.40 15.47 -4.54
N PRO A 190 3.66 16.56 -4.84
CA PRO A 190 4.24 17.75 -5.48
C PRO A 190 5.48 18.30 -4.80
N LEU A 191 5.56 18.18 -3.47
CA LEU A 191 6.73 18.61 -2.70
C LEU A 191 8.02 17.89 -3.12
N SER A 192 7.90 16.65 -3.56
CA SER A 192 9.03 15.82 -4.04
C SER A 192 9.09 15.77 -5.56
N ALA A 193 7.97 15.49 -6.21
CA ALA A 193 7.88 15.30 -7.65
C ALA A 193 8.33 16.54 -8.45
N ASN A 194 7.98 17.72 -7.97
CA ASN A 194 8.35 18.99 -8.62
C ASN A 194 9.85 19.32 -8.51
N ARG A 195 10.58 18.59 -7.67
CA ARG A 195 12.05 18.72 -7.58
C ARG A 195 12.79 17.80 -8.54
N GLY A 196 12.06 16.99 -9.28
CA GLY A 196 12.60 16.02 -10.24
C GLY A 196 12.70 14.60 -9.68
N GLY A 197 12.80 13.62 -10.59
CA GLY A 197 12.96 12.20 -10.23
C GLY A 197 11.66 11.40 -10.16
N TRP A 198 10.50 12.04 -10.26
CA TRP A 198 9.22 11.34 -10.34
C TRP A 198 8.80 11.11 -11.79
N PHE A 199 8.57 12.19 -12.54
CA PHE A 199 8.12 12.07 -13.92
C PHE A 199 9.21 11.46 -14.78
N GLY A 200 8.84 10.46 -15.60
CA GLY A 200 9.78 9.70 -16.41
C GLY A 200 10.42 8.51 -15.67
N ASN A 201 9.89 8.11 -14.51
CA ASN A 201 10.38 6.93 -13.79
C ASN A 201 10.05 5.61 -14.51
N HIS A 202 9.02 5.57 -15.35
CA HIS A 202 8.58 4.40 -16.11
C HIS A 202 8.29 3.16 -15.24
N HIS A 203 7.88 3.35 -14.01
CA HIS A 203 7.65 2.25 -13.07
C HIS A 203 6.57 1.29 -13.55
N PHE A 204 5.53 1.81 -14.21
CA PHE A 204 4.38 1.00 -14.64
C PHE A 204 4.74 0.09 -15.82
N SER A 205 5.42 0.59 -16.83
CA SER A 205 5.92 -0.20 -17.96
C SER A 205 7.02 -1.17 -17.52
N ARG A 206 7.95 -0.73 -16.68
CA ARG A 206 9.03 -1.56 -16.15
C ARG A 206 8.50 -2.69 -15.27
N CYS A 207 7.49 -2.43 -14.47
CA CYS A 207 6.79 -3.44 -13.66
C CYS A 207 6.19 -4.52 -14.58
N ASN A 208 5.43 -4.11 -15.58
CA ASN A 208 4.78 -5.03 -16.50
C ASN A 208 5.78 -5.84 -17.31
N ALA A 209 6.88 -5.23 -17.76
CA ALA A 209 7.94 -5.94 -18.48
C ALA A 209 8.56 -7.05 -17.63
N TYR A 210 8.80 -6.76 -16.34
CA TYR A 210 9.32 -7.77 -15.42
C TYR A 210 8.31 -8.92 -15.20
N LEU A 211 7.03 -8.62 -14.99
CA LEU A 211 6.00 -9.65 -14.83
C LEU A 211 5.91 -10.55 -16.08
N GLU A 212 5.89 -9.95 -17.26
CA GLU A 212 5.85 -10.68 -18.53
C GLU A 212 7.06 -11.59 -18.72
N GLN A 213 8.24 -11.15 -18.31
CA GLN A 213 9.46 -11.94 -18.36
C GLN A 213 9.33 -13.27 -17.64
N TYR A 214 8.54 -13.31 -16.56
CA TYR A 214 8.32 -14.52 -15.76
C TYR A 214 6.96 -15.18 -16.02
N GLY A 215 6.30 -14.84 -17.13
CA GLY A 215 5.02 -15.44 -17.50
C GLY A 215 3.85 -15.04 -16.62
N ILE A 216 3.96 -13.92 -15.91
CA ILE A 216 2.92 -13.41 -15.03
C ILE A 216 2.12 -12.35 -15.80
N THR A 217 0.78 -12.45 -15.75
CA THR A 217 -0.09 -11.48 -16.41
C THR A 217 0.20 -10.06 -15.91
N PRO A 218 0.48 -9.10 -16.80
CA PRO A 218 0.75 -7.72 -16.41
C PRO A 218 -0.48 -7.03 -15.82
N ILE A 219 -0.25 -5.88 -15.20
CA ILE A 219 -1.31 -5.08 -14.60
C ILE A 219 -1.89 -4.11 -15.63
N GLU A 220 -3.21 -4.03 -15.66
CA GLU A 220 -3.94 -2.98 -16.35
C GLU A 220 -4.00 -1.75 -15.43
N TRP A 221 -3.04 -0.89 -15.57
CA TRP A 221 -2.92 0.32 -14.73
C TRP A 221 -3.99 1.37 -14.96
#